data_384f3545045ce0e9ed433d7376043062
#
_entry.id   384f3545045ce0e9ed433d7376043062
#
_cell.length_a   1.000
_cell.length_b   1.000
_cell.length_c   1.000
_cell.angle_alpha   90.00
_cell.angle_beta   90.00
_cell.angle_gamma   90.00
#
_symmetry.space_group_name_H-M   'P 1'
#
loop_
_entity.id
_entity.type
_entity.pdbx_description
1 polymer ?
#
loop_
_entity_poly.entity_id
_entity_poly.type
_entity_poly.pdbx_seq_one_letter_code
_entity_poly.pdbx_strand_id
1 'polypeptide(L)'
;MDSRYASFLTDISFIPRERIYTDELRRLTWGTDAGFYRLTPQIVVRSANEAEVARLLQAADKHKIPVTFRAAGTSLSGQAISDSVLVVAGKNWENYTVGPQADTITMQPGIIGSRVDDILRPYGKIFTPDPASKKAAMVGGIVANNASGMNCGIHANSDRMLLSARLVMADGTILDTGSEESRRNFADSHAQFLC
;
A
#
# COMPACT_ATOMS: atom_id res chain seq x y z
N MET A 1 26.85 -5.19 0.07
CA MET A 1 25.74 -4.22 -0.06
C MET A 1 26.35 -2.91 -0.57
N ASP A 2 25.75 -2.31 -1.59
CA ASP A 2 26.19 -1.01 -2.15
C ASP A 2 26.14 0.08 -1.06
N SER A 3 27.06 1.05 -1.09
CA SER A 3 27.17 2.14 -0.12
C SER A 3 25.89 2.99 0.01
N ARG A 4 25.14 3.14 -1.07
CA ARG A 4 23.84 3.84 -1.08
C ARG A 4 22.82 3.17 -0.14
N TYR A 5 22.73 1.84 -0.17
CA TYR A 5 21.83 1.11 0.72
C TYR A 5 22.30 1.14 2.17
N ALA A 6 23.61 1.20 2.44
CA ALA A 6 24.13 1.36 3.79
C ALA A 6 23.75 2.73 4.38
N SER A 7 23.90 3.81 3.59
CA SER A 7 23.49 5.17 3.98
C SER A 7 21.97 5.27 4.16
N PHE A 8 21.20 4.67 3.27
CA PHE A 8 19.73 4.59 3.39
C PHE A 8 19.31 3.90 4.69
N LEU A 9 19.93 2.76 5.06
CA LEU A 9 19.66 2.07 6.32
C LEU A 9 19.92 2.94 7.55
N THR A 10 20.93 3.80 7.49
CA THR A 10 21.20 4.79 8.55
C THR A 10 20.08 5.82 8.64
N ASP A 11 19.63 6.35 7.49
CA ASP A 11 18.57 7.36 7.45
C ASP A 11 17.20 6.83 7.88
N ILE A 12 16.93 5.53 7.70
CA ILE A 12 15.69 4.87 8.16
C ILE A 12 15.81 4.22 9.54
N SER A 13 16.83 4.54 10.34
CA SER A 13 17.05 3.98 11.69
C SER A 13 15.93 4.27 12.70
N PHE A 14 14.99 5.17 12.36
CA PHE A 14 13.76 5.39 13.12
C PHE A 14 12.76 4.22 13.03
N ILE A 15 12.91 3.34 12.05
CA ILE A 15 12.13 2.10 11.94
C ILE A 15 12.81 1.03 12.78
N PRO A 16 12.12 0.35 13.69
CA PRO A 16 12.68 -0.72 14.51
C PRO A 16 13.34 -1.81 13.67
N ARG A 17 14.51 -2.28 14.11
CA ARG A 17 15.35 -3.21 13.34
C ARG A 17 14.65 -4.54 13.03
N GLU A 18 13.77 -5.00 13.88
CA GLU A 18 12.97 -6.22 13.69
C GLU A 18 11.96 -6.10 12.53
N ARG A 19 11.75 -4.89 12.01
CA ARG A 19 10.91 -4.61 10.84
C ARG A 19 11.70 -4.34 9.56
N ILE A 20 13.04 -4.41 9.62
CA ILE A 20 13.94 -4.24 8.48
C ILE A 20 14.68 -5.55 8.23
N TYR A 21 14.53 -6.11 7.04
CA TYR A 21 15.15 -7.38 6.66
C TYR A 21 16.24 -7.15 5.61
N THR A 22 17.47 -7.49 5.97
CA THR A 22 18.67 -7.38 5.12
C THR A 22 19.37 -8.72 4.94
N ASP A 23 19.01 -9.73 5.71
CA ASP A 23 19.56 -11.08 5.58
C ASP A 23 18.98 -11.81 4.36
N GLU A 24 19.80 -12.67 3.78
CA GLU A 24 19.50 -13.33 2.51
C GLU A 24 18.21 -14.16 2.58
N LEU A 25 18.01 -14.93 3.65
CA LEU A 25 16.87 -15.83 3.78
C LEU A 25 15.55 -15.07 3.78
N ARG A 26 15.42 -14.03 4.60
CA ARG A 26 14.20 -13.22 4.66
C ARG A 26 13.98 -12.45 3.36
N ARG A 27 15.02 -11.88 2.74
CA ARG A 27 14.92 -11.21 1.44
C ARG A 27 14.42 -12.15 0.34
N LEU A 28 14.91 -13.38 0.32
CA LEU A 28 14.52 -14.39 -0.66
C LEU A 28 13.03 -14.75 -0.54
N THR A 29 12.48 -14.83 0.67
CA THR A 29 11.05 -15.11 0.89
C THR A 29 10.12 -14.02 0.35
N TRP A 30 10.60 -12.79 0.20
CA TRP A 30 9.87 -11.68 -0.38
C TRP A 30 10.13 -11.48 -1.89
N GLY A 31 10.91 -12.35 -2.50
CA GLY A 31 11.33 -12.24 -3.90
C GLY A 31 10.30 -12.72 -4.92
N THR A 32 9.14 -13.20 -4.50
CA THR A 32 8.06 -13.69 -5.37
C THR A 32 6.73 -13.05 -5.01
N ASP A 33 5.83 -12.94 -5.99
CA ASP A 33 4.41 -12.68 -5.79
C ASP A 33 3.58 -13.93 -6.20
N ALA A 34 2.33 -13.78 -6.61
CA ALA A 34 1.54 -14.90 -7.11
C ALA A 34 1.85 -15.25 -8.57
N GLY A 35 2.72 -14.48 -9.24
CA GLY A 35 3.23 -14.77 -10.57
C GLY A 35 4.45 -15.70 -10.56
N PHE A 36 5.04 -15.89 -11.72
CA PHE A 36 6.25 -16.72 -11.90
C PHE A 36 7.55 -15.90 -11.92
N TYR A 37 7.45 -14.57 -11.84
CA TYR A 37 8.61 -13.69 -11.78
C TYR A 37 9.29 -13.73 -10.41
N ARG A 38 10.59 -13.46 -10.40
CA ARG A 38 11.38 -13.39 -9.16
C ARG A 38 12.38 -12.24 -9.24
N LEU A 39 12.35 -11.37 -8.21
CA LEU A 39 13.36 -10.34 -7.96
C LEU A 39 13.64 -10.32 -6.45
N THR A 40 14.90 -10.55 -6.05
CA THR A 40 15.26 -10.54 -4.62
C THR A 40 15.57 -9.11 -4.18
N PRO A 41 14.79 -8.52 -3.27
CA PRO A 41 15.04 -7.16 -2.81
C PRO A 41 16.35 -7.03 -2.04
N GLN A 42 16.99 -5.85 -2.07
CA GLN A 42 18.16 -5.54 -1.23
C GLN A 42 17.75 -5.35 0.22
N ILE A 43 16.60 -4.72 0.44
CA ILE A 43 16.05 -4.44 1.77
C ILE A 43 14.53 -4.64 1.72
N VAL A 44 13.98 -5.28 2.75
CA VAL A 44 12.53 -5.32 2.97
C VAL A 44 12.20 -4.55 4.22
N VAL A 45 11.25 -3.62 4.13
CA VAL A 45 10.80 -2.80 5.26
C VAL A 45 9.32 -3.04 5.52
N ARG A 46 8.96 -3.41 6.73
CA ARG A 46 7.56 -3.50 7.16
C ARG A 46 7.17 -2.18 7.81
N SER A 47 6.53 -1.29 7.04
CA SER A 47 6.05 0.00 7.54
C SER A 47 4.88 -0.16 8.52
N ALA A 48 4.69 0.84 9.40
CA ALA A 48 3.63 0.80 10.41
C ALA A 48 2.64 1.98 10.32
N ASN A 49 3.03 3.07 9.70
CA ASN A 49 2.18 4.27 9.59
C ASN A 49 2.65 5.19 8.46
N GLU A 50 1.81 6.18 8.13
CA GLU A 50 2.05 7.15 7.04
C GLU A 50 3.34 7.96 7.26
N ALA A 51 3.63 8.38 8.49
CA ALA A 51 4.81 9.18 8.80
C ALA A 51 6.11 8.39 8.55
N GLU A 52 6.12 7.09 8.86
CA GLU A 52 7.26 6.23 8.52
C GLU A 52 7.44 6.11 7.01
N VAL A 53 6.34 5.93 6.26
CA VAL A 53 6.38 5.83 4.79
C VAL A 53 6.88 7.13 4.18
N ALA A 54 6.39 8.29 4.63
CA ALA A 54 6.83 9.59 4.13
C ALA A 54 8.34 9.80 4.32
N ARG A 55 8.85 9.57 5.53
CA ARG A 55 10.29 9.68 5.82
C ARG A 55 11.14 8.67 5.06
N LEU A 56 10.62 7.45 4.87
CA LEU A 56 11.30 6.42 4.08
C LEU A 56 11.43 6.85 2.62
N LEU A 57 10.36 7.40 2.02
CA LEU A 57 10.39 7.88 0.64
C LEU A 57 11.37 9.05 0.47
N GLN A 58 11.40 10.00 1.41
CA GLN A 58 12.38 11.08 1.43
C GLN A 58 13.82 10.56 1.50
N ALA A 59 14.07 9.56 2.35
CA ALA A 59 15.39 8.92 2.43
C ALA A 59 15.73 8.18 1.12
N ALA A 60 14.77 7.50 0.50
CA ALA A 60 14.97 6.80 -0.76
C ALA A 60 15.27 7.78 -1.90
N ASP A 61 14.57 8.89 -1.98
CA ASP A 61 14.85 9.94 -2.98
C ASP A 61 16.24 10.57 -2.78
N LYS A 62 16.62 10.87 -1.54
CA LYS A 62 17.96 11.39 -1.20
C LYS A 62 19.08 10.49 -1.74
N HIS A 63 18.91 9.18 -1.66
CA HIS A 63 19.91 8.20 -2.11
C HIS A 63 19.65 7.66 -3.52
N LYS A 64 18.61 8.16 -4.22
CA LYS A 64 18.16 7.68 -5.54
C LYS A 64 17.96 6.17 -5.58
N ILE A 65 17.27 5.66 -4.57
CA ILE A 65 16.96 4.25 -4.39
C ILE A 65 15.51 3.98 -4.81
N PRO A 66 15.27 3.07 -5.78
CA PRO A 66 13.93 2.66 -6.16
C PRO A 66 13.19 1.99 -5.01
N VAL A 67 11.89 2.30 -4.86
CA VAL A 67 11.00 1.72 -3.85
C VAL A 67 9.81 1.07 -4.53
N THR A 68 9.48 -0.15 -4.12
CA THR A 68 8.27 -0.85 -4.53
C THR A 68 7.40 -1.11 -3.29
N PHE A 69 6.13 -0.80 -3.38
CA PHE A 69 5.17 -1.12 -2.33
C PHE A 69 4.53 -2.49 -2.56
N ARG A 70 4.31 -3.21 -1.46
CA ARG A 70 3.67 -4.51 -1.48
C ARG A 70 2.61 -4.60 -0.38
N ALA A 71 1.41 -4.97 -0.77
CA ALA A 71 0.37 -5.45 0.13
C ALA A 71 0.51 -6.98 0.30
N ALA A 72 -0.50 -7.78 -0.05
CA ALA A 72 -0.44 -9.24 0.07
C ALA A 72 0.45 -9.94 -0.96
N GLY A 73 0.78 -9.27 -2.07
CA GLY A 73 1.56 -9.88 -3.15
C GLY A 73 0.77 -10.88 -4.00
N THR A 74 -0.52 -10.64 -4.18
CA THR A 74 -1.40 -11.47 -5.03
C THR A 74 -1.35 -11.10 -6.51
N SER A 75 -0.45 -10.19 -6.92
CA SER A 75 -0.20 -9.83 -8.31
C SER A 75 0.31 -11.02 -9.12
N LEU A 76 -0.10 -11.10 -10.39
CA LEU A 76 0.37 -12.10 -11.35
C LEU A 76 1.42 -11.56 -12.33
N SER A 77 1.68 -10.25 -12.31
CA SER A 77 2.51 -9.54 -13.30
C SER A 77 3.79 -8.92 -12.72
N GLY A 78 4.21 -9.37 -11.52
CA GLY A 78 5.46 -8.91 -10.91
C GLY A 78 5.39 -7.50 -10.28
N GLN A 79 4.20 -6.92 -10.08
CA GLN A 79 4.08 -5.55 -9.51
C GLN A 79 4.49 -5.49 -8.04
N ALA A 80 4.50 -6.62 -7.33
CA ALA A 80 4.75 -6.69 -5.88
C ALA A 80 6.14 -7.24 -5.54
N ILE A 81 7.07 -7.25 -6.50
CA ILE A 81 8.46 -7.68 -6.31
C ILE A 81 9.44 -6.55 -6.67
N SER A 82 10.65 -6.61 -6.16
CA SER A 82 11.69 -5.59 -6.36
C SER A 82 13.08 -6.20 -6.26
N ASP A 83 14.04 -5.63 -6.94
CA ASP A 83 15.48 -5.86 -6.76
C ASP A 83 16.15 -4.79 -5.88
N SER A 84 15.36 -3.83 -5.37
CA SER A 84 15.81 -2.70 -4.56
C SER A 84 15.15 -2.71 -3.16
N VAL A 85 14.40 -1.70 -2.79
CA VAL A 85 13.70 -1.62 -1.50
C VAL A 85 12.25 -2.03 -1.68
N LEU A 86 11.81 -3.03 -0.93
CA LEU A 86 10.43 -3.49 -0.88
C LEU A 86 9.78 -3.02 0.43
N VAL A 87 8.77 -2.17 0.34
CA VAL A 87 8.00 -1.68 1.49
C VAL A 87 6.69 -2.44 1.61
N VAL A 88 6.51 -3.12 2.74
CA VAL A 88 5.38 -4.03 2.95
C VAL A 88 4.37 -3.38 3.88
N ALA A 89 3.13 -3.23 3.42
CA ALA A 89 1.97 -3.02 4.27
C ALA A 89 1.52 -4.38 4.83
N GLY A 90 1.25 -4.46 6.12
CA GLY A 90 0.85 -5.70 6.79
C GLY A 90 0.04 -5.41 8.05
N LYS A 91 0.20 -6.22 9.08
CA LYS A 91 -0.57 -6.16 10.34
C LYS A 91 -0.66 -4.80 11.01
N ASN A 92 0.28 -3.89 10.76
CA ASN A 92 0.25 -2.53 11.31
C ASN A 92 -0.73 -1.60 10.55
N TRP A 93 -1.34 -2.08 9.48
CA TRP A 93 -2.23 -1.34 8.59
C TRP A 93 -3.62 -1.97 8.49
N GLU A 94 -4.15 -2.46 9.61
CA GLU A 94 -5.45 -3.17 9.67
C GLU A 94 -6.53 -2.40 10.43
N ASN A 95 -6.31 -1.13 10.79
CA ASN A 95 -7.33 -0.31 11.44
C ASN A 95 -8.46 0.04 10.48
N TYR A 96 -9.69 0.12 11.01
CA TYR A 96 -10.87 0.52 10.27
C TYR A 96 -11.89 1.21 11.16
N THR A 97 -12.79 1.96 10.54
CA THR A 97 -13.95 2.58 11.19
C THR A 97 -15.14 2.46 10.26
N VAL A 98 -16.25 1.91 10.76
CA VAL A 98 -17.52 1.84 10.02
C VAL A 98 -18.31 3.10 10.32
N GLY A 99 -18.85 3.73 9.28
CA GLY A 99 -19.72 4.91 9.41
C GLY A 99 -21.01 4.58 10.21
N PRO A 100 -21.69 5.58 10.78
CA PRO A 100 -22.83 5.37 11.70
C PRO A 100 -23.97 4.53 11.12
N GLN A 101 -24.19 4.61 9.80
CA GLN A 101 -25.24 3.87 9.09
C GLN A 101 -24.67 2.71 8.27
N ALA A 102 -23.37 2.40 8.43
CA ALA A 102 -22.62 1.44 7.63
C ALA A 102 -22.73 1.64 6.11
N ASP A 103 -22.97 2.87 5.68
CA ASP A 103 -22.95 3.32 4.29
C ASP A 103 -21.51 3.57 3.78
N THR A 104 -20.60 3.79 4.71
CA THR A 104 -19.18 3.98 4.46
C THR A 104 -18.33 3.15 5.43
N ILE A 105 -17.12 2.81 5.00
CA ILE A 105 -16.06 2.25 5.85
C ILE A 105 -14.74 2.92 5.49
N THR A 106 -14.09 3.49 6.49
CA THR A 106 -12.70 3.95 6.37
C THR A 106 -11.79 2.85 6.84
N MET A 107 -10.78 2.50 6.04
CA MET A 107 -9.91 1.38 6.37
C MET A 107 -8.50 1.57 5.85
N GLN A 108 -7.55 0.97 6.54
CA GLN A 108 -6.15 0.96 6.15
C GLN A 108 -5.85 -0.13 5.11
N PRO A 109 -4.77 0.01 4.32
CA PRO A 109 -4.49 -0.82 3.15
C PRO A 109 -4.16 -2.28 3.45
N GLY A 110 -3.85 -2.66 4.69
CA GLY A 110 -3.42 -4.01 5.07
C GLY A 110 -4.57 -4.99 5.37
N ILE A 111 -5.83 -4.52 5.38
CA ILE A 111 -6.98 -5.38 5.65
C ILE A 111 -7.22 -6.32 4.46
N ILE A 112 -7.44 -7.60 4.73
CA ILE A 112 -7.82 -8.59 3.70
C ILE A 112 -9.26 -8.33 3.23
N GLY A 113 -9.50 -8.39 1.91
CA GLY A 113 -10.80 -8.09 1.32
C GLY A 113 -11.96 -8.92 1.88
N SER A 114 -11.78 -10.22 2.13
CA SER A 114 -12.82 -11.05 2.77
C SER A 114 -13.10 -10.68 4.22
N ARG A 115 -12.09 -10.15 4.95
CA ARG A 115 -12.31 -9.64 6.31
C ARG A 115 -13.21 -8.41 6.32
N VAL A 116 -13.19 -7.59 5.26
CA VAL A 116 -14.13 -6.46 5.13
C VAL A 116 -15.57 -6.97 5.05
N ASP A 117 -15.83 -8.08 4.35
CA ASP A 117 -17.15 -8.70 4.34
C ASP A 117 -17.58 -9.17 5.74
N ASP A 118 -16.66 -9.75 6.51
CA ASP A 118 -16.94 -10.16 7.90
C ASP A 118 -17.28 -8.96 8.80
N ILE A 119 -16.59 -7.84 8.62
CA ILE A 119 -16.85 -6.58 9.35
C ILE A 119 -18.23 -6.01 8.98
N LEU A 120 -18.62 -6.08 7.70
CA LEU A 120 -19.85 -5.48 7.19
C LEU A 120 -21.08 -6.40 7.33
N ARG A 121 -20.88 -7.69 7.53
CA ARG A 121 -21.98 -8.70 7.66
C ARG A 121 -23.02 -8.35 8.71
N PRO A 122 -22.70 -7.87 9.92
CA PRO A 122 -23.70 -7.47 10.91
C PRO A 122 -24.64 -6.36 10.43
N TYR A 123 -24.23 -5.58 9.43
CA TYR A 123 -25.01 -4.49 8.85
C TYR A 123 -25.77 -4.91 7.57
N GLY A 124 -25.72 -6.19 7.18
CA GLY A 124 -26.27 -6.68 5.92
C GLY A 124 -25.59 -6.10 4.66
N LYS A 125 -24.32 -5.70 4.78
CA LYS A 125 -23.52 -5.10 3.71
C LYS A 125 -22.37 -6.01 3.30
N ILE A 126 -21.82 -5.77 2.11
CA ILE A 126 -20.66 -6.48 1.57
C ILE A 126 -19.65 -5.46 1.01
N PHE A 127 -18.40 -5.88 0.90
CA PHE A 127 -17.37 -5.18 0.15
C PHE A 127 -17.44 -5.59 -1.32
N THR A 128 -17.92 -4.70 -2.16
CA THR A 128 -18.30 -5.03 -3.54
C THR A 128 -17.14 -5.31 -4.49
N PRO A 129 -15.94 -4.69 -4.40
CA PRO A 129 -14.79 -5.17 -5.17
C PRO A 129 -14.50 -6.64 -4.83
N ASP A 130 -14.63 -7.52 -5.85
CA ASP A 130 -14.62 -8.97 -5.64
C ASP A 130 -13.62 -9.68 -6.58
N PRO A 131 -12.32 -9.33 -6.52
CA PRO A 131 -11.33 -10.07 -7.30
C PRO A 131 -11.25 -11.52 -6.85
N ALA A 132 -10.89 -12.44 -7.74
CA ALA A 132 -10.73 -13.85 -7.43
C ALA A 132 -9.80 -14.11 -6.24
N SER A 133 -8.84 -13.20 -6.00
CA SER A 133 -7.92 -13.20 -4.87
C SER A 133 -8.47 -12.58 -3.58
N LYS A 134 -9.74 -12.15 -3.50
CA LYS A 134 -10.33 -11.39 -2.37
C LYS A 134 -10.03 -12.00 -0.99
N LYS A 135 -9.97 -13.34 -0.91
CA LYS A 135 -9.67 -14.07 0.33
C LYS A 135 -8.22 -13.91 0.81
N ALA A 136 -7.32 -13.42 -0.04
CA ALA A 136 -5.90 -13.24 0.25
C ALA A 136 -5.42 -11.80 -0.04
N ALA A 137 -6.05 -11.11 -0.98
CA ALA A 137 -5.68 -9.75 -1.36
C ALA A 137 -6.03 -8.74 -0.26
N MET A 138 -5.11 -7.79 -0.02
CA MET A 138 -5.33 -6.65 0.86
C MET A 138 -5.99 -5.49 0.11
N VAL A 139 -6.79 -4.69 0.82
CA VAL A 139 -7.54 -3.54 0.28
C VAL A 139 -6.63 -2.56 -0.47
N GLY A 140 -5.43 -2.28 0.03
CA GLY A 140 -4.49 -1.39 -0.66
C GLY A 140 -4.12 -1.90 -2.06
N GLY A 141 -3.91 -3.20 -2.23
CA GLY A 141 -3.67 -3.81 -3.54
C GLY A 141 -4.92 -3.86 -4.41
N ILE A 142 -6.09 -4.11 -3.81
CA ILE A 142 -7.38 -4.10 -4.51
C ILE A 142 -7.65 -2.73 -5.11
N VAL A 143 -7.48 -1.66 -4.33
CA VAL A 143 -7.69 -0.27 -4.79
C VAL A 143 -6.62 0.16 -5.81
N ALA A 144 -5.33 -0.09 -5.52
CA ALA A 144 -4.23 0.30 -6.40
C ALA A 144 -4.31 -0.35 -7.80
N ASN A 145 -4.88 -1.55 -7.87
CA ASN A 145 -5.06 -2.30 -9.12
C ASN A 145 -6.41 -2.03 -9.80
N ASN A 146 -7.23 -1.16 -9.23
CA ASN A 146 -8.64 -1.00 -9.60
C ASN A 146 -9.33 -2.36 -9.77
N ALA A 147 -9.14 -3.24 -8.80
CA ALA A 147 -9.59 -4.61 -8.90
C ALA A 147 -11.12 -4.69 -8.97
N SER A 148 -11.59 -5.52 -9.86
CA SER A 148 -12.99 -5.86 -10.07
C SER A 148 -13.21 -7.37 -9.91
N GLY A 149 -14.40 -7.86 -10.20
CA GLY A 149 -14.72 -9.28 -10.18
C GLY A 149 -16.08 -9.54 -10.81
N MET A 150 -16.46 -10.80 -10.92
CA MET A 150 -17.72 -11.16 -11.59
C MET A 150 -18.97 -10.58 -10.90
N ASN A 151 -18.93 -10.41 -9.58
CA ASN A 151 -20.08 -9.96 -8.80
C ASN A 151 -20.24 -8.43 -8.74
N CYS A 152 -19.18 -7.67 -9.04
CA CYS A 152 -19.22 -6.20 -8.95
C CYS A 152 -19.76 -5.53 -10.24
N GLY A 153 -19.80 -6.25 -11.37
CA GLY A 153 -20.15 -5.66 -12.66
C GLY A 153 -19.31 -4.43 -12.98
N ILE A 154 -19.90 -3.50 -13.73
CA ILE A 154 -19.26 -2.21 -14.07
C ILE A 154 -19.55 -1.09 -13.06
N HIS A 155 -20.46 -1.32 -12.10
CA HIS A 155 -20.97 -0.29 -11.20
C HIS A 155 -20.28 -0.29 -9.83
N ALA A 156 -19.66 -1.39 -9.43
CA ALA A 156 -19.13 -1.62 -8.10
C ALA A 156 -17.63 -1.97 -8.10
N ASN A 157 -16.91 -1.58 -9.14
CA ASN A 157 -15.45 -1.63 -9.20
C ASN A 157 -14.82 -0.72 -8.14
N SER A 158 -13.56 -0.93 -7.84
CA SER A 158 -12.85 -0.19 -6.77
C SER A 158 -12.91 1.33 -6.98
N ASP A 159 -12.74 1.83 -8.21
CA ASP A 159 -12.81 3.26 -8.54
C ASP A 159 -14.20 3.87 -8.26
N ARG A 160 -15.27 3.08 -8.45
CA ARG A 160 -16.65 3.54 -8.21
C ARG A 160 -17.03 3.52 -6.75
N MET A 161 -16.38 2.69 -5.96
CA MET A 161 -16.65 2.53 -4.52
C MET A 161 -15.76 3.41 -3.64
N LEU A 162 -14.66 3.94 -4.20
CA LEU A 162 -13.72 4.79 -3.47
C LEU A 162 -14.27 6.22 -3.37
N LEU A 163 -14.59 6.66 -2.14
CA LEU A 163 -15.03 8.03 -1.86
C LEU A 163 -13.84 8.98 -1.70
N SER A 164 -12.82 8.55 -1.00
CA SER A 164 -11.59 9.31 -0.77
C SER A 164 -10.45 8.39 -0.40
N ALA A 165 -9.23 8.90 -0.53
CA ALA A 165 -8.01 8.20 -0.14
C ALA A 165 -7.00 9.16 0.49
N ARG A 166 -6.21 8.65 1.44
CA ARG A 166 -4.99 9.31 1.89
C ARG A 166 -3.81 8.64 1.20
N LEU A 167 -3.00 9.44 0.53
CA LEU A 167 -1.89 9.00 -0.29
C LEU A 167 -0.60 9.62 0.24
N VAL A 168 0.44 8.81 0.38
CA VAL A 168 1.80 9.33 0.62
C VAL A 168 2.49 9.43 -0.73
N MET A 169 2.77 10.64 -1.15
CA MET A 169 3.40 10.95 -2.43
C MET A 169 4.90 10.62 -2.41
N ALA A 170 5.54 10.58 -3.58
CA ALA A 170 6.94 10.19 -3.71
C ALA A 170 7.91 11.11 -2.95
N ASP A 171 7.56 12.38 -2.77
CA ASP A 171 8.32 13.37 -2.00
C ASP A 171 8.05 13.30 -0.47
N GLY A 172 7.15 12.39 -0.05
CA GLY A 172 6.70 12.25 1.34
C GLY A 172 5.53 13.16 1.72
N THR A 173 5.00 13.97 0.80
CA THR A 173 3.79 14.77 1.04
C THR A 173 2.58 13.85 1.22
N ILE A 174 1.68 14.20 2.14
CA ILE A 174 0.42 13.46 2.35
C ILE A 174 -0.71 14.22 1.64
N LEU A 175 -1.35 13.56 0.68
CA LEU A 175 -2.57 14.03 0.03
C LEU A 175 -3.78 13.30 0.62
N ASP A 176 -4.70 14.05 1.19
CA ASP A 176 -6.03 13.57 1.58
C ASP A 176 -7.06 14.05 0.55
N THR A 177 -7.53 13.16 -0.31
CA THR A 177 -8.50 13.51 -1.35
C THR A 177 -9.89 13.84 -0.79
N GLY A 178 -10.18 13.48 0.46
CA GLY A 178 -11.41 13.85 1.18
C GLY A 178 -11.37 15.28 1.74
N SER A 179 -10.18 15.88 1.89
CA SER A 179 -9.99 17.25 2.41
C SER A 179 -9.85 18.25 1.27
N GLU A 180 -10.71 19.26 1.23
CA GLU A 180 -10.63 20.34 0.24
C GLU A 180 -9.34 21.16 0.39
N GLU A 181 -8.94 21.45 1.62
CA GLU A 181 -7.68 22.13 1.93
C GLU A 181 -6.47 21.33 1.42
N SER A 182 -6.44 20.03 1.70
CA SER A 182 -5.35 19.15 1.25
C SER A 182 -5.26 19.10 -0.28
N ARG A 183 -6.41 19.02 -0.98
CA ARG A 183 -6.44 19.06 -2.45
C ARG A 183 -5.93 20.37 -3.02
N ARG A 184 -6.31 21.52 -2.42
CA ARG A 184 -5.79 22.84 -2.84
C ARG A 184 -4.29 22.94 -2.65
N ASN A 185 -3.80 22.63 -1.45
CA ASN A 185 -2.38 22.68 -1.14
C ASN A 185 -1.55 21.77 -2.07
N PHE A 186 -2.08 20.58 -2.41
CA PHE A 186 -1.45 19.68 -3.36
C PHE A 186 -1.43 20.27 -4.78
N ALA A 187 -2.55 20.83 -5.27
CA ALA A 187 -2.63 21.44 -6.58
C ALA A 187 -1.64 22.61 -6.71
N ASP A 188 -1.55 23.46 -5.70
CA ASP A 188 -0.63 24.62 -5.69
C ASP A 188 0.85 24.20 -5.71
N SER A 189 1.20 23.15 -4.99
CA SER A 189 2.58 22.65 -4.89
C SER A 189 3.00 21.74 -6.04
N HIS A 190 2.04 21.09 -6.73
CA HIS A 190 2.26 20.08 -7.77
C HIS A 190 1.60 20.44 -9.11
N ALA A 191 1.32 21.72 -9.36
CA ALA A 191 0.63 22.20 -10.58
C ALA A 191 1.25 21.66 -11.88
N GLN A 192 2.56 21.45 -11.92
CA GLN A 192 3.28 20.91 -13.07
C GLN A 192 2.95 19.43 -13.40
N PHE A 193 2.30 18.69 -12.49
CA PHE A 193 1.92 17.29 -12.69
C PHE A 193 0.42 17.12 -13.01
N LEU A 194 -0.35 18.21 -13.00
CA LEU A 194 -1.80 18.20 -13.21
C LEU A 194 -2.21 18.64 -14.63
N CYS A 195 -1.24 18.82 -15.53
CA CYS A 195 -1.44 19.23 -16.93
C CYS A 195 -1.53 18.04 -17.85
#